data_abfbf577706c45aa0c94cbbbd3311f19
#
_entry.id   abfbf577706c45aa0c94cbbbd3311f19
#
_cell.length_a   1.000
_cell.length_b   1.000
_cell.length_c   1.000
_cell.angle_alpha   90.00
_cell.angle_beta   90.00
_cell.angle_gamma   90.00
#
_symmetry.space_group_name_H-M   'P 1'
#
loop_
_entity.id
_entity.type
_entity.pdbx_description
1 polymer ?
#
loop_
_entity_poly.entity_id
_entity_poly.type
_entity_poly.pdbx_seq_one_letter_code
_entity_poly.pdbx_strand_id
1 'polypeptide(L)' 'MFMKSTDQMAELIEAIIKDMPKVYRGNKLAMQRIRIATIELTKISKKWRKLSLNHEKNKG' A
#
# COMPACT_ATOMS: atom_id res chain seq x y z
N MET A 1 -11.80 -7.87 -8.65
CA MET A 1 -10.88 -6.75 -8.85
C MET A 1 -10.70 -5.88 -7.61
N PHE A 2 -11.78 -5.49 -6.97
CA PHE A 2 -11.67 -4.67 -5.75
C PHE A 2 -10.93 -5.40 -4.62
N MET A 3 -11.29 -6.65 -4.37
CA MET A 3 -10.64 -7.44 -3.31
C MET A 3 -9.17 -7.70 -3.60
N LYS A 4 -8.82 -7.93 -4.85
CA LYS A 4 -7.43 -8.12 -5.25
C LYS A 4 -6.60 -6.86 -5.01
N SER A 5 -7.14 -5.69 -5.33
CA SER A 5 -6.48 -4.41 -5.06
C SER A 5 -6.33 -4.16 -3.56
N THR A 6 -7.34 -4.54 -2.78
CA THR A 6 -7.29 -4.44 -1.32
C THR A 6 -6.17 -5.30 -0.75
N ASP A 7 -6.04 -6.54 -1.25
CA ASP A 7 -4.97 -7.45 -0.82
C ASP A 7 -3.58 -6.91 -1.18
N GLN A 8 -3.43 -6.36 -2.38
CA GLN A 8 -2.17 -5.76 -2.80
C GLN A 8 -1.78 -4.57 -1.92
N MET A 9 -2.76 -3.74 -1.59
CA MET A 9 -2.53 -2.60 -0.71
C MET A 9 -2.12 -3.06 0.69
N ALA A 10 -2.79 -4.08 1.21
CA ALA A 10 -2.47 -4.64 2.52
C ALA A 10 -1.05 -5.21 2.55
N GLU A 11 -0.64 -5.91 1.50
CA GLU A 11 0.72 -6.46 1.40
C GLU A 11 1.78 -5.36 1.42
N LEU A 12 1.55 -4.27 0.72
CA LEU A 12 2.47 -3.14 0.70
C LEU A 12 2.57 -2.48 2.08
N ILE A 13 1.44 -2.30 2.75
CA ILE A 13 1.41 -1.74 4.10
C ILE A 13 2.18 -2.63 5.07
N GLU A 14 1.97 -3.95 4.99
CA GLU A 14 2.70 -4.92 5.83
C GLU A 14 4.20 -4.85 5.60
N ALA A 15 4.62 -4.75 4.33
CA ALA A 15 6.04 -4.66 4.00
C ALA A 15 6.66 -3.40 4.60
N ILE A 16 5.94 -2.28 4.55
CA ILE A 16 6.39 -1.02 5.13
C ILE A 16 6.53 -1.17 6.65
N ILE A 17 5.52 -1.75 7.29
CA ILE A 17 5.52 -1.95 8.75
C ILE A 17 6.69 -2.82 9.18
N LYS A 18 6.98 -3.89 8.44
CA LYS A 18 8.10 -4.79 8.75
C LYS A 18 9.46 -4.09 8.68
N ASP A 19 9.60 -3.14 7.78
CA ASP A 19 10.86 -2.42 7.59
C ASP A 19 11.02 -1.22 8.54
N MET A 20 9.95 -0.78 9.18
CA MET A 20 10.00 0.38 10.08
C MET A 20 11.04 0.26 11.21
N PRO A 21 11.13 -0.86 11.93
CA PRO A 21 12.15 -0.99 12.98
C PRO A 21 13.56 -0.81 12.45
N LYS A 22 13.82 -1.25 11.22
CA LYS A 22 15.12 -1.12 10.58
C LYS A 22 15.46 0.35 10.27
N VAL A 23 14.44 1.14 9.94
CA VAL A 23 14.60 2.58 9.70
C VAL A 23 15.05 3.28 10.98
N TYR A 24 14.47 2.92 12.11
CA TYR A 24 14.86 3.48 13.40
C TYR A 24 16.31 3.17 13.75
N ARG A 25 16.86 2.10 13.19
CA ARG A 25 18.26 1.71 13.35
C ARG A 25 19.18 2.40 12.35
N GLY A 26 18.64 3.19 11.44
CA GLY A 26 19.40 3.88 10.42
C GLY A 26 19.74 3.04 9.20
N ASN A 27 19.00 1.97 8.94
CA ASN A 27 19.24 1.08 7.81
C ASN A 27 18.82 1.76 6.49
N LYS A 28 19.83 2.07 5.65
CA LYS A 28 19.60 2.77 4.39
C LYS A 28 18.80 1.95 3.39
N LEU A 29 19.01 0.64 3.34
CA LEU A 29 18.27 -0.24 2.44
C LEU A 29 16.77 -0.28 2.81
N ALA A 30 16.48 -0.31 4.10
CA ALA A 30 15.09 -0.29 4.57
C ALA A 30 14.41 1.03 4.17
N MET A 31 15.11 2.15 4.31
CA MET A 31 14.59 3.45 3.90
C MET A 31 14.28 3.49 2.41
N GLN A 32 15.18 2.93 1.60
CA GLN A 32 14.99 2.86 0.16
C GLN A 32 13.79 2.00 -0.23
N ARG A 33 13.66 0.83 0.40
CA ARG A 33 12.53 -0.06 0.16
C ARG A 33 11.20 0.61 0.52
N ILE A 34 11.17 1.33 1.63
CA ILE A 34 9.96 2.05 2.05
C ILE A 34 9.61 3.15 1.06
N ARG A 35 10.60 3.89 0.55
CA ARG A 35 10.34 4.91 -0.48
C ARG A 35 9.69 4.31 -1.71
N ILE A 36 10.22 3.18 -2.20
CA ILE A 36 9.68 2.48 -3.36
C ILE A 36 8.26 1.99 -3.06
N ALA A 37 8.06 1.39 -1.90
CA ALA A 37 6.76 0.87 -1.49
C ALA A 37 5.72 1.98 -1.38
N THR A 38 6.10 3.18 -0.90
CA THR A 38 5.16 4.31 -0.80
C THR A 38 4.74 4.83 -2.17
N ILE A 39 5.64 4.79 -3.16
CA ILE A 39 5.29 5.16 -4.53
C ILE A 39 4.24 4.20 -5.09
N GLU A 40 4.47 2.89 -4.93
CA GLU A 40 3.52 1.88 -5.36
C GLU A 40 2.21 1.98 -4.60
N LEU A 41 2.28 2.22 -3.31
CA LEU A 41 1.09 2.39 -2.48
C LEU A 41 0.24 3.58 -2.95
N THR A 42 0.88 4.67 -3.34
CA THR A 42 0.18 5.84 -3.87
C THR A 42 -0.60 5.49 -5.13
N LYS A 43 0.03 4.75 -6.05
CA LYS A 43 -0.62 4.32 -7.29
C LYS A 43 -1.81 3.40 -7.01
N ILE A 44 -1.60 2.41 -6.16
CA ILE A 44 -2.65 1.45 -5.79
C ILE A 44 -3.77 2.15 -5.02
N SER A 45 -3.44 3.11 -4.16
CA SER A 45 -4.43 3.85 -3.38
C SER A 45 -5.39 4.62 -4.26
N LYS A 46 -4.91 5.25 -5.33
CA LYS A 46 -5.76 5.97 -6.27
C LYS A 46 -6.74 5.02 -6.96
N LYS A 47 -6.23 3.88 -7.42
CA LYS A 47 -7.04 2.84 -8.05
C LYS A 47 -8.04 2.28 -7.07
N TRP A 48 -7.59 2.00 -5.85
CA TRP A 48 -8.44 1.44 -4.81
C TRP A 48 -9.61 2.37 -4.45
N ARG A 49 -9.35 3.67 -4.34
CA ARG A 49 -10.39 4.65 -4.05
C ARG A 49 -11.47 4.63 -5.12
N LYS A 50 -11.06 4.58 -6.38
CA LYS A 50 -11.97 4.53 -7.51
C LYS A 50 -12.83 3.28 -7.48
N LEU A 51 -12.20 2.13 -7.26
CA LEU A 51 -12.89 0.84 -7.18
C LEU A 51 -13.83 0.79 -5.98
N SER A 52 -13.40 1.35 -4.87
CA SER A 52 -14.19 1.42 -3.65
C SER A 52 -15.48 2.20 -3.85
N LEU A 53 -15.39 3.35 -4.51
CA LEU A 53 -16.56 4.17 -4.80
C LEU A 53 -17.53 3.46 -5.74
N ASN A 54 -16.99 2.80 -6.76
CA ASN A 54 -17.81 2.01 -7.68
C ASN A 54 -18.50 0.85 -6.98
N HIS A 55 -17.79 0.20 -6.07
CA HIS A 55 -18.34 -0.92 -5.29
C HIS A 55 -19.51 -0.46 -4.42
N GLU A 56 -19.37 0.69 -3.77
CA GLU A 56 -20.43 1.27 -2.95
C GLU A 56 -21.66 1.62 -3.78
N LYS A 57 -21.45 2.23 -4.95
CA LYS A 57 -22.53 2.59 -5.85
C LYS A 57 -23.30 1.37 -6.33
N ASN A 58 -22.60 0.30 -6.66
CA ASN A 58 -23.22 -0.93 -7.15
C ASN A 58 -23.97 -1.68 -6.06
N LYS A 59 -23.62 -1.42 -4.81
CA LYS A 59 -24.24 -2.09 -3.67
C LYS A 59 -25.56 -1.46 -3.26
N GLY A 60 -25.71 -0.18 -3.57
CA GLY A 60 -26.87 0.58 -3.17
C GLY A 60 -27.98 0.47 -4.13
#